data_4af7abb3d1c395b0f813a386d70f03a2
#
_entry.id   4af7abb3d1c395b0f813a386d70f03a2
#
_cell.length_a   1.000
_cell.length_b   1.000
_cell.length_c   1.000
_cell.angle_alpha   90.00
_cell.angle_beta   90.00
_cell.angle_gamma   90.00
#
_symmetry.space_group_name_H-M   'P 1'
#
loop_
_entity.id
_entity.type
_entity.pdbx_description
1 polymer ?
#
loop_
_entity_poly.entity_id
_entity_poly.type
_entity_poly.pdbx_seq_one_letter_code
_entity_poly.pdbx_strand_id
1 'polypeptide(L)'
;PLLMHNDNLFAALRAAFPRDLDAVAVETDDGLAYSWRDLDRASAMLANLLASLGLAEGARVAVQVEKSVEAMLLYLATLRAGYVFLPLNTAYQQAEIAYFIENAEPAVVVTTPKNFGWVSRIAFQAGTRHVFTLGDDRTGTLLDRASHCSDQQQPAAKGADDLAAILYTSGTTGRSKGAMLTHGNLLSNARVLKDYWGWVPGDVLIHALPIFHVHGLFVALHGALLNGSTML
;
A
#
# COMPACT_ATOMS: atom_id res chain seq x y z
N PRO A 1 21.50 24.65 3.42
CA PRO A 1 20.10 24.23 3.28
C PRO A 1 19.83 23.13 4.27
N LEU A 2 18.99 23.42 5.26
CA LEU A 2 18.49 22.41 6.18
C LEU A 2 17.82 21.34 5.31
N LEU A 3 18.37 20.14 5.33
CA LEU A 3 17.70 18.97 4.77
C LEU A 3 16.35 18.87 5.49
N MET A 4 15.28 19.24 4.80
CA MET A 4 13.96 19.10 5.37
C MET A 4 13.73 17.61 5.64
N HIS A 5 13.58 17.28 6.91
CA HIS A 5 13.31 15.92 7.34
C HIS A 5 11.95 15.50 6.78
N ASN A 6 11.91 14.42 6.02
CA ASN A 6 10.67 13.85 5.47
C ASN A 6 10.28 12.64 6.29
N ASP A 7 9.15 12.72 7.00
CA ASP A 7 8.63 11.63 7.83
C ASP A 7 7.76 10.64 7.03
N ASN A 8 7.76 10.72 5.69
CA ASN A 8 7.07 9.76 4.84
C ASN A 8 7.60 8.35 5.09
N LEU A 9 6.72 7.43 5.46
CA LEU A 9 7.09 6.05 5.75
C LEU A 9 7.81 5.38 4.57
N PHE A 10 7.36 5.61 3.34
CA PHE A 10 8.02 5.05 2.16
C PHE A 10 9.47 5.55 2.04
N ALA A 11 9.71 6.82 2.30
CA ALA A 11 11.07 7.36 2.25
C ALA A 11 12.01 6.63 3.23
N ALA A 12 11.53 6.33 4.44
CA ALA A 12 12.29 5.56 5.42
C ALA A 12 12.51 4.11 4.98
N LEU A 13 11.50 3.47 4.42
CA LEU A 13 11.61 2.09 3.89
C LEU A 13 12.62 2.04 2.74
N ARG A 14 12.54 2.98 1.79
CA ARG A 14 13.48 3.04 0.66
C ARG A 14 14.93 3.29 1.11
N ALA A 15 15.11 4.13 2.11
CA ALA A 15 16.44 4.40 2.65
C ALA A 15 17.11 3.16 3.25
N ALA A 16 16.33 2.16 3.63
CA ALA A 16 16.80 0.88 4.16
C ALA A 16 17.06 -0.18 3.08
N PHE A 17 16.80 0.10 1.80
CA PHE A 17 17.08 -0.82 0.70
C PHE A 17 18.59 -1.13 0.64
N PRO A 18 18.97 -2.37 0.27
CA PRO A 18 20.39 -2.72 0.17
C PRO A 18 21.07 -1.91 -0.95
N ARG A 19 22.41 -1.80 -0.87
CA ARG A 19 23.20 -1.10 -1.90
C ARG A 19 23.06 -1.76 -3.27
N ASP A 20 23.05 -3.07 -3.30
CA ASP A 20 22.79 -3.83 -4.53
C ASP A 20 21.28 -3.86 -4.80
N LEU A 21 20.82 -2.89 -5.56
CA LEU A 21 19.40 -2.77 -5.92
C LEU A 21 18.96 -3.86 -6.90
N ASP A 22 19.88 -4.58 -7.53
CA ASP A 22 19.57 -5.68 -8.45
C ASP A 22 19.42 -7.02 -7.72
N ALA A 23 19.70 -7.06 -6.42
CA ALA A 23 19.39 -8.21 -5.58
C ALA A 23 17.88 -8.45 -5.50
N VAL A 24 17.49 -9.71 -5.29
CA VAL A 24 16.09 -10.11 -5.17
C VAL A 24 15.49 -9.56 -3.88
N ALA A 25 14.40 -8.82 -4.01
CA ALA A 25 13.60 -8.33 -2.89
C ALA A 25 12.40 -9.23 -2.60
N VAL A 26 11.71 -9.70 -3.64
CA VAL A 26 10.52 -10.54 -3.53
C VAL A 26 10.61 -11.66 -4.55
N GLU A 27 10.26 -12.86 -4.12
CA GLU A 27 10.12 -14.03 -5.00
C GLU A 27 8.73 -14.64 -4.77
N THR A 28 8.03 -14.96 -5.85
CA THR A 28 6.68 -15.52 -5.82
C THR A 28 6.68 -17.02 -5.99
N ASP A 29 5.59 -17.68 -5.60
CA ASP A 29 5.43 -19.14 -5.72
C ASP A 29 5.55 -19.65 -7.16
N ASP A 30 5.17 -18.82 -8.14
CA ASP A 30 5.26 -19.15 -9.56
C ASP A 30 6.64 -18.81 -10.19
N GLY A 31 7.62 -18.49 -9.36
CA GLY A 31 9.01 -18.31 -9.76
C GLY A 31 9.37 -16.92 -10.30
N LEU A 32 8.50 -15.92 -10.12
CA LEU A 32 8.86 -14.55 -10.46
C LEU A 32 9.72 -13.94 -9.37
N ALA A 33 10.73 -13.20 -9.79
CA ALA A 33 11.61 -12.47 -8.90
C ALA A 33 11.55 -10.98 -9.21
N TYR A 34 11.42 -10.17 -8.15
CA TYR A 34 11.44 -8.70 -8.20
C TYR A 34 12.67 -8.22 -7.45
N SER A 35 13.47 -7.39 -8.10
CA SER A 35 14.61 -6.72 -7.44
C SER A 35 14.15 -5.54 -6.61
N TRP A 36 15.04 -5.03 -5.76
CA TRP A 36 14.81 -3.78 -5.04
C TRP A 36 14.61 -2.62 -6.02
N ARG A 37 15.33 -2.63 -7.13
CA ARG A 37 15.17 -1.65 -8.22
C ARG A 37 13.78 -1.73 -8.83
N ASP A 38 13.24 -2.94 -9.02
CA ASP A 38 11.87 -3.14 -9.50
C ASP A 38 10.84 -2.55 -8.52
N LEU A 39 11.04 -2.74 -7.22
CA LEU A 39 10.16 -2.16 -6.21
C LEU A 39 10.20 -0.62 -6.26
N ASP A 40 11.38 -0.03 -6.39
CA ASP A 40 11.54 1.41 -6.48
C ASP A 40 10.85 1.97 -7.74
N ARG A 41 11.14 1.39 -8.90
CA ARG A 41 10.59 1.86 -10.18
C ARG A 41 9.08 1.66 -10.27
N ALA A 42 8.58 0.48 -9.92
CA ALA A 42 7.16 0.19 -10.03
C ALA A 42 6.34 1.01 -9.04
N SER A 43 6.81 1.19 -7.81
CA SER A 43 6.14 2.07 -6.86
C SER A 43 6.15 3.53 -7.31
N ALA A 44 7.21 3.98 -7.99
CA ALA A 44 7.26 5.32 -8.59
C ALA A 44 6.22 5.50 -9.69
N MET A 45 6.07 4.52 -10.58
CA MET A 45 5.08 4.58 -11.67
C MET A 45 3.66 4.67 -11.11
N LEU A 46 3.32 3.84 -10.14
CA LEU A 46 2.02 3.88 -9.48
C LEU A 46 1.81 5.18 -8.68
N ALA A 47 2.83 5.67 -8.00
CA ALA A 47 2.75 6.95 -7.28
C ALA A 47 2.52 8.11 -8.24
N ASN A 48 3.19 8.12 -9.38
CA ASN A 48 2.99 9.13 -10.44
C ASN A 48 1.58 9.05 -11.02
N LEU A 49 1.03 7.85 -11.21
CA LEU A 49 -0.36 7.71 -11.63
C LEU A 49 -1.30 8.39 -10.60
N LEU A 50 -1.16 8.06 -9.33
CA LEU A 50 -2.00 8.65 -8.28
C LEU A 50 -1.84 10.18 -8.23
N ALA A 51 -0.62 10.68 -8.31
CA ALA A 51 -0.35 12.12 -8.32
C ALA A 51 -0.98 12.82 -9.54
N SER A 52 -1.10 12.14 -10.68
CA SER A 52 -1.68 12.70 -11.90
C SER A 52 -3.21 12.88 -11.86
N LEU A 53 -3.88 12.29 -10.88
CA LEU A 53 -5.33 12.30 -10.78
C LEU A 53 -5.91 13.58 -10.16
N GLY A 54 -5.06 14.50 -9.70
CA GLY A 54 -5.50 15.75 -9.10
C GLY A 54 -6.22 15.58 -7.77
N LEU A 55 -5.79 14.62 -6.97
CA LEU A 55 -6.41 14.31 -5.68
C LEU A 55 -6.10 15.37 -4.63
N ALA A 56 -7.04 15.57 -3.70
CA ALA A 56 -6.82 16.44 -2.56
C ALA A 56 -5.77 15.84 -1.60
N GLU A 57 -5.12 16.69 -0.82
CA GLU A 57 -4.22 16.23 0.23
C GLU A 57 -4.97 15.32 1.22
N GLY A 58 -4.36 14.22 1.62
CA GLY A 58 -4.97 13.23 2.49
C GLY A 58 -6.04 12.36 1.83
N ALA A 59 -6.13 12.39 0.50
CA ALA A 59 -7.07 11.56 -0.24
C ALA A 59 -6.88 10.08 0.10
N ARG A 60 -7.99 9.35 0.24
CA ARG A 60 -8.00 7.93 0.57
C ARG A 60 -8.05 7.10 -0.70
N VAL A 61 -7.23 6.06 -0.72
CA VAL A 61 -7.18 5.06 -1.78
C VAL A 61 -7.66 3.74 -1.18
N ALA A 62 -8.89 3.35 -1.49
CA ALA A 62 -9.48 2.11 -1.01
C ALA A 62 -9.11 0.95 -1.95
N VAL A 63 -8.64 -0.16 -1.38
CA VAL A 63 -8.10 -1.27 -2.15
C VAL A 63 -8.69 -2.59 -1.65
N GLN A 64 -9.46 -3.25 -2.52
CA GLN A 64 -10.04 -4.57 -2.30
C GLN A 64 -9.59 -5.51 -3.41
N VAL A 65 -8.41 -6.07 -3.27
CA VAL A 65 -7.80 -6.97 -4.26
C VAL A 65 -7.17 -8.18 -3.59
N GLU A 66 -6.94 -9.23 -4.36
CA GLU A 66 -6.21 -10.40 -3.89
C GLU A 66 -4.74 -10.05 -3.61
N LYS A 67 -4.14 -10.81 -2.71
CA LYS A 67 -2.72 -10.65 -2.38
C LYS A 67 -1.86 -10.86 -3.61
N SER A 68 -0.99 -9.89 -3.89
CA SER A 68 -0.01 -9.95 -4.97
C SER A 68 1.13 -8.96 -4.67
N VAL A 69 2.24 -9.10 -5.38
CA VAL A 69 3.33 -8.12 -5.31
C VAL A 69 2.83 -6.75 -5.78
N GLU A 70 1.99 -6.71 -6.81
CA GLU A 70 1.42 -5.47 -7.34
C GLU A 70 0.51 -4.77 -6.34
N ALA A 71 -0.25 -5.53 -5.53
CA ALA A 71 -1.03 -4.96 -4.43
C ALA A 71 -0.13 -4.33 -3.35
N MET A 72 0.98 -4.98 -3.02
CA MET A 72 2.00 -4.43 -2.14
C MET A 72 2.63 -3.16 -2.73
N LEU A 73 2.94 -3.17 -4.03
CA LEU A 73 3.48 -2.00 -4.73
C LEU A 73 2.49 -0.83 -4.72
N LEU A 74 1.20 -1.09 -4.85
CA LEU A 74 0.16 -0.07 -4.73
C LEU A 74 0.13 0.54 -3.33
N TYR A 75 0.29 -0.27 -2.29
CA TYR A 75 0.44 0.23 -0.93
C TYR A 75 1.64 1.17 -0.81
N LEU A 76 2.82 0.72 -1.25
CA LEU A 76 4.03 1.54 -1.20
C LEU A 76 3.88 2.83 -2.02
N ALA A 77 3.25 2.75 -3.19
CA ALA A 77 2.99 3.90 -4.05
C ALA A 77 2.03 4.90 -3.40
N THR A 78 1.02 4.43 -2.69
CA THR A 78 0.07 5.28 -1.98
C THR A 78 0.80 6.09 -0.89
N LEU A 79 1.64 5.44 -0.10
CA LEU A 79 2.50 6.12 0.87
C LEU A 79 3.45 7.11 0.19
N ARG A 80 4.11 6.66 -0.86
CA ARG A 80 5.09 7.46 -1.62
C ARG A 80 4.47 8.74 -2.18
N ALA A 81 3.27 8.66 -2.71
CA ALA A 81 2.52 9.80 -3.23
C ALA A 81 1.91 10.68 -2.14
N GLY A 82 1.92 10.24 -0.88
CA GLY A 82 1.42 11.00 0.25
C GLY A 82 -0.08 10.88 0.49
N TYR A 83 -0.72 9.85 -0.06
CA TYR A 83 -2.14 9.56 0.16
C TYR A 83 -2.34 8.52 1.26
N VAL A 84 -3.59 8.24 1.58
CA VAL A 84 -3.97 7.37 2.70
C VAL A 84 -4.45 6.02 2.17
N PHE A 85 -3.79 4.96 2.58
CA PHE A 85 -4.12 3.60 2.16
C PHE A 85 -5.26 3.03 3.01
N LEU A 86 -6.29 2.53 2.34
CA LEU A 86 -7.45 1.90 2.99
C LEU A 86 -7.62 0.48 2.45
N PRO A 87 -7.00 -0.53 3.08
CA PRO A 87 -7.16 -1.92 2.66
C PRO A 87 -8.52 -2.47 3.11
N LEU A 88 -9.17 -3.19 2.21
CA LEU A 88 -10.46 -3.84 2.46
C LEU A 88 -10.36 -5.33 2.17
N ASN A 89 -10.92 -6.14 3.06
CA ASN A 89 -10.95 -7.59 2.93
C ASN A 89 -11.74 -7.99 1.68
N THR A 90 -11.20 -8.91 0.88
CA THR A 90 -11.88 -9.45 -0.31
C THR A 90 -13.13 -10.25 0.03
N ALA A 91 -13.27 -10.72 1.26
CA ALA A 91 -14.47 -11.41 1.75
C ALA A 91 -15.64 -10.45 2.01
N TYR A 92 -15.43 -9.14 2.07
CA TYR A 92 -16.51 -8.18 2.28
C TYR A 92 -17.47 -8.17 1.10
N GLN A 93 -18.76 -8.23 1.44
CA GLN A 93 -19.86 -8.19 0.49
C GLN A 93 -20.35 -6.76 0.24
N GLN A 94 -21.40 -6.64 -0.54
CA GLN A 94 -21.90 -5.34 -0.99
C GLN A 94 -22.24 -4.39 0.15
N ALA A 95 -22.87 -4.86 1.22
CA ALA A 95 -23.27 -4.00 2.33
C ALA A 95 -22.09 -3.43 3.11
N GLU A 96 -21.07 -4.27 3.38
CA GLU A 96 -19.85 -3.82 4.07
C GLU A 96 -19.05 -2.84 3.21
N ILE A 97 -18.88 -3.14 1.94
CA ILE A 97 -18.15 -2.26 1.01
C ILE A 97 -18.87 -0.92 0.85
N ALA A 98 -20.20 -0.91 0.73
CA ALA A 98 -20.97 0.33 0.67
C ALA A 98 -20.75 1.18 1.94
N TYR A 99 -20.76 0.54 3.10
CA TYR A 99 -20.52 1.23 4.36
C TYR A 99 -19.12 1.86 4.43
N PHE A 100 -18.07 1.11 4.06
CA PHE A 100 -16.70 1.62 4.11
C PHE A 100 -16.46 2.74 3.11
N ILE A 101 -16.99 2.62 1.90
CA ILE A 101 -16.85 3.66 0.88
C ILE A 101 -17.61 4.94 1.29
N GLU A 102 -18.82 4.81 1.80
CA GLU A 102 -19.59 5.96 2.29
C GLU A 102 -18.91 6.62 3.49
N ASN A 103 -18.35 5.84 4.42
CA ASN A 103 -17.71 6.36 5.61
C ASN A 103 -16.36 7.02 5.32
N ALA A 104 -15.54 6.40 4.49
CA ALA A 104 -14.18 6.88 4.21
C ALA A 104 -14.11 7.89 3.05
N GLU A 105 -15.11 7.95 2.20
CA GLU A 105 -15.17 8.83 1.02
C GLU A 105 -13.87 8.76 0.19
N PRO A 106 -13.44 7.57 -0.28
CA PRO A 106 -12.20 7.46 -1.02
C PRO A 106 -12.26 8.20 -2.35
N ALA A 107 -11.15 8.83 -2.71
CA ALA A 107 -11.00 9.47 -4.02
C ALA A 107 -10.71 8.46 -5.12
N VAL A 108 -10.08 7.33 -4.75
CA VAL A 108 -9.72 6.22 -5.63
C VAL A 108 -10.18 4.92 -5.00
N VAL A 109 -10.74 4.04 -5.83
CA VAL A 109 -11.06 2.65 -5.44
C VAL A 109 -10.39 1.72 -6.43
N VAL A 110 -9.66 0.72 -5.91
CA VAL A 110 -9.06 -0.34 -6.71
C VAL A 110 -9.69 -1.66 -6.29
N THR A 111 -10.23 -2.38 -7.24
CA THR A 111 -10.94 -3.65 -7.01
C THR A 111 -10.53 -4.70 -8.03
N THR A 112 -10.98 -5.94 -7.84
CA THR A 112 -10.72 -7.02 -8.79
C THR A 112 -11.57 -6.85 -10.05
N PRO A 113 -11.12 -7.37 -11.21
CA PRO A 113 -11.95 -7.37 -12.42
C PRO A 113 -13.31 -8.04 -12.21
N LYS A 114 -13.35 -9.11 -11.40
CA LYS A 114 -14.59 -9.82 -11.07
C LYS A 114 -15.60 -8.94 -10.36
N ASN A 115 -15.16 -8.09 -9.44
CA ASN A 115 -16.05 -7.27 -8.61
C ASN A 115 -16.26 -5.85 -9.18
N PHE A 116 -15.59 -5.51 -10.26
CA PHE A 116 -15.61 -4.15 -10.81
C PHE A 116 -17.03 -3.62 -11.01
N GLY A 117 -17.94 -4.42 -11.54
CA GLY A 117 -19.29 -3.96 -11.88
C GLY A 117 -20.06 -3.42 -10.68
N TRP A 118 -20.12 -4.19 -9.59
CA TRP A 118 -20.86 -3.75 -8.41
C TRP A 118 -20.07 -2.78 -7.51
N VAL A 119 -18.76 -2.94 -7.42
CA VAL A 119 -17.92 -2.02 -6.63
C VAL A 119 -17.88 -0.63 -7.26
N SER A 120 -17.71 -0.53 -8.58
CA SER A 120 -17.68 0.75 -9.27
C SER A 120 -19.00 1.50 -9.14
N ARG A 121 -20.12 0.80 -9.17
CA ARG A 121 -21.45 1.40 -8.96
C ARG A 121 -21.54 2.05 -7.59
N ILE A 122 -21.16 1.32 -6.54
CA ILE A 122 -21.15 1.84 -5.16
C ILE A 122 -20.21 3.06 -5.06
N ALA A 123 -19.01 2.95 -5.61
CA ALA A 123 -18.02 4.01 -5.57
C ALA A 123 -18.51 5.29 -6.27
N PHE A 124 -19.04 5.18 -7.47
CA PHE A 124 -19.56 6.34 -8.20
C PHE A 124 -20.76 6.98 -7.51
N GLN A 125 -21.66 6.19 -6.93
CA GLN A 125 -22.78 6.71 -6.15
C GLN A 125 -22.31 7.49 -4.92
N ALA A 126 -21.20 7.09 -4.30
CA ALA A 126 -20.60 7.77 -3.17
C ALA A 126 -19.73 8.99 -3.55
N GLY A 127 -19.55 9.27 -4.84
CA GLY A 127 -18.77 10.39 -5.34
C GLY A 127 -17.31 10.09 -5.70
N THR A 128 -16.87 8.86 -5.61
CA THR A 128 -15.54 8.44 -6.07
C THR A 128 -15.45 8.61 -7.59
N ARG A 129 -14.42 9.29 -8.08
CA ARG A 129 -14.25 9.56 -9.53
C ARG A 129 -13.34 8.56 -10.24
N HIS A 130 -12.48 7.88 -9.49
CA HIS A 130 -11.44 7.02 -10.06
C HIS A 130 -11.59 5.61 -9.53
N VAL A 131 -11.94 4.68 -10.39
CA VAL A 131 -12.06 3.25 -10.07
C VAL A 131 -11.20 2.48 -11.04
N PHE A 132 -10.26 1.70 -10.51
CA PHE A 132 -9.35 0.87 -11.29
C PHE A 132 -9.52 -0.60 -10.94
N THR A 133 -9.09 -1.47 -11.86
CA THR A 133 -8.98 -2.90 -11.60
C THR A 133 -7.54 -3.33 -11.42
N LEU A 134 -7.34 -4.32 -10.56
CA LEU A 134 -6.09 -5.04 -10.39
C LEU A 134 -6.40 -6.51 -10.14
N GLY A 135 -6.04 -7.36 -11.09
CA GLY A 135 -6.16 -8.82 -10.98
C GLY A 135 -4.93 -9.42 -10.30
N ASP A 136 -5.10 -10.63 -9.77
CA ASP A 136 -4.00 -11.41 -9.21
C ASP A 136 -3.04 -11.98 -10.27
N ASP A 137 -3.45 -11.93 -11.55
CA ASP A 137 -2.67 -12.29 -12.72
C ASP A 137 -1.81 -11.11 -13.25
N ARG A 138 -1.71 -10.01 -12.52
CA ARG A 138 -0.96 -8.81 -12.89
C ARG A 138 -1.53 -8.09 -14.11
N THR A 139 -2.82 -8.12 -14.27
CA THR A 139 -3.55 -7.37 -15.29
C THR A 139 -4.51 -6.37 -14.65
N GLY A 140 -5.02 -5.45 -15.45
CA GLY A 140 -6.04 -4.50 -15.04
C GLY A 140 -5.72 -3.07 -15.46
N THR A 141 -6.72 -2.21 -15.32
CA THR A 141 -6.63 -0.82 -15.76
C THR A 141 -5.62 -0.01 -14.93
N LEU A 142 -5.40 -0.40 -13.67
CA LEU A 142 -4.41 0.26 -12.81
C LEU A 142 -3.01 0.16 -13.41
N LEU A 143 -2.57 -1.07 -13.72
CA LEU A 143 -1.24 -1.32 -14.27
C LEU A 143 -1.11 -0.79 -15.69
N ASP A 144 -2.15 -0.90 -16.51
CA ASP A 144 -2.17 -0.34 -17.86
C ASP A 144 -1.91 1.17 -17.83
N ARG A 145 -2.58 1.89 -16.94
CA ARG A 145 -2.41 3.34 -16.78
C ARG A 145 -1.03 3.68 -16.21
N ALA A 146 -0.57 2.94 -15.20
CA ALA A 146 0.73 3.16 -14.59
C ALA A 146 1.89 2.92 -15.55
N SER A 147 1.74 2.01 -16.51
CA SER A 147 2.78 1.69 -17.50
C SER A 147 3.22 2.88 -18.36
N HIS A 148 2.40 3.92 -18.44
CA HIS A 148 2.70 5.15 -19.18
C HIS A 148 3.31 6.24 -18.28
N CYS A 149 3.47 5.99 -17.00
CA CYS A 149 4.02 6.96 -16.05
C CYS A 149 5.54 6.81 -15.91
N SER A 150 6.20 7.89 -15.47
CA SER A 150 7.63 7.84 -15.16
C SER A 150 7.93 6.83 -14.04
N ASP A 151 9.05 6.15 -14.13
CA ASP A 151 9.57 5.24 -13.11
C ASP A 151 10.45 5.94 -12.06
N GLN A 152 10.40 7.26 -12.01
CA GLN A 152 11.09 8.11 -11.04
C GLN A 152 10.11 9.05 -10.37
N GLN A 153 10.15 9.10 -9.04
CA GLN A 153 9.30 10.00 -8.27
C GLN A 153 9.91 10.24 -6.90
N GLN A 154 9.99 11.51 -6.50
CA GLN A 154 10.40 11.86 -5.14
C GLN A 154 9.23 11.62 -4.17
N PRO A 155 9.45 10.92 -3.04
CA PRO A 155 8.40 10.75 -2.04
C PRO A 155 7.82 12.09 -1.59
N ALA A 156 6.51 12.17 -1.50
CA ALA A 156 5.83 13.36 -1.02
C ALA A 156 6.27 13.69 0.41
N ALA A 157 6.45 14.97 0.70
CA ALA A 157 6.80 15.41 2.05
C ALA A 157 5.62 15.19 2.99
N LYS A 158 5.85 14.44 4.08
CA LYS A 158 4.87 14.16 5.11
C LYS A 158 5.44 14.40 6.49
N GLY A 159 4.59 14.88 7.40
CA GLY A 159 4.89 14.92 8.82
C GLY A 159 4.57 13.59 9.50
N ALA A 160 5.15 13.38 10.67
CA ALA A 160 4.91 12.18 11.47
C ALA A 160 3.43 11.98 11.83
N ASP A 161 2.69 13.09 11.97
CA ASP A 161 1.27 13.07 12.35
C ASP A 161 0.32 12.97 11.14
N ASP A 162 0.83 13.01 9.92
CA ASP A 162 0.01 12.82 8.73
C ASP A 162 -0.45 11.37 8.62
N LEU A 163 -1.72 11.19 8.18
CA LEU A 163 -2.28 9.86 8.00
C LEU A 163 -1.59 9.10 6.87
N ALA A 164 -1.31 7.83 7.11
CA ALA A 164 -0.75 6.90 6.15
C ALA A 164 -1.74 5.78 5.79
N ALA A 165 -2.55 5.34 6.74
CA ALA A 165 -3.51 4.26 6.52
C ALA A 165 -4.71 4.37 7.45
N ILE A 166 -5.82 3.78 6.99
CA ILE A 166 -7.03 3.59 7.79
C ILE A 166 -7.37 2.10 7.74
N LEU A 167 -7.51 1.48 8.92
CA LEU A 167 -7.92 0.08 9.04
C LEU A 167 -9.28 0.00 9.71
N TYR A 168 -10.22 -0.66 9.06
CA TYR A 168 -11.50 -0.96 9.69
C TYR A 168 -11.39 -2.24 10.49
N THR A 169 -11.73 -2.14 11.78
CA THR A 169 -11.74 -3.28 12.72
C THR A 169 -13.18 -3.59 13.09
N SER A 170 -13.48 -4.89 13.23
CA SER A 170 -14.76 -5.33 13.76
C SER A 170 -14.83 -4.96 15.25
N GLY A 171 -15.67 -3.96 15.58
CA GLY A 171 -15.93 -3.59 16.96
C GLY A 171 -16.82 -4.61 17.66
N THR A 172 -16.70 -4.73 18.97
CA THR A 172 -17.55 -5.60 19.81
C THR A 172 -18.97 -5.07 19.97
N THR A 173 -19.21 -3.80 19.66
CA THR A 173 -20.51 -3.12 19.79
C THR A 173 -20.79 -2.22 18.59
N GLY A 174 -21.49 -2.72 17.58
CA GLY A 174 -21.95 -1.93 16.44
C GLY A 174 -21.10 -2.05 15.19
N ARG A 175 -21.11 -1.00 14.34
CA ARG A 175 -20.42 -0.98 13.05
C ARG A 175 -18.91 -0.85 13.23
N SER A 176 -18.14 -1.43 12.30
CA SER A 176 -16.69 -1.28 12.25
C SER A 176 -16.28 0.19 12.24
N LYS A 177 -15.24 0.51 13.00
CA LYS A 177 -14.64 1.84 13.06
C LYS A 177 -13.27 1.82 12.40
N GLY A 178 -12.95 2.90 11.69
CA GLY A 178 -11.64 3.08 11.09
C GLY A 178 -10.60 3.51 12.11
N ALA A 179 -9.57 2.68 12.32
CA ALA A 179 -8.39 3.08 13.08
C ALA A 179 -7.48 3.91 12.17
N MET A 180 -7.16 5.13 12.58
CA MET A 180 -6.30 6.06 11.83
C MET A 180 -4.84 5.86 12.24
N LEU A 181 -4.00 5.57 11.27
CA LEU A 181 -2.57 5.29 11.49
C LEU A 181 -1.72 6.33 10.76
N THR A 182 -0.82 6.96 11.50
CA THR A 182 0.08 8.01 10.97
C THR A 182 1.38 7.40 10.44
N HIS A 183 2.08 8.16 9.60
CA HIS A 183 3.43 7.80 9.15
C HIS A 183 4.36 7.54 10.33
N GLY A 184 4.34 8.40 11.33
CA GLY A 184 5.19 8.29 12.51
C GLY A 184 4.88 7.06 13.35
N ASN A 185 3.60 6.75 13.58
CA ASN A 185 3.20 5.57 14.35
C ASN A 185 3.62 4.28 13.67
N LEU A 186 3.40 4.17 12.37
CA LEU A 186 3.77 2.98 11.60
C LEU A 186 5.28 2.76 11.57
N LEU A 187 6.05 3.83 11.36
CA LEU A 187 7.50 3.73 11.34
C LEU A 187 8.07 3.40 12.71
N SER A 188 7.57 4.03 13.77
CA SER A 188 8.00 3.76 15.14
C SER A 188 7.73 2.31 15.53
N ASN A 189 6.54 1.79 15.25
CA ASN A 189 6.18 0.40 15.51
C ASN A 189 7.06 -0.57 14.70
N ALA A 190 7.31 -0.27 13.43
CA ALA A 190 8.14 -1.11 12.59
C ALA A 190 9.59 -1.22 13.11
N ARG A 191 10.16 -0.12 13.57
CA ARG A 191 11.52 -0.08 14.15
C ARG A 191 11.59 -0.85 15.47
N VAL A 192 10.61 -0.66 16.35
CA VAL A 192 10.55 -1.38 17.64
C VAL A 192 10.44 -2.87 17.42
N LEU A 193 9.55 -3.31 16.52
CA LEU A 193 9.37 -4.73 16.22
C LEU A 193 10.58 -5.34 15.53
N LYS A 194 11.24 -4.60 14.64
CA LYS A 194 12.49 -5.05 14.02
C LYS A 194 13.55 -5.35 15.08
N ASP A 195 13.75 -4.44 16.00
CA ASP A 195 14.74 -4.60 17.09
C ASP A 195 14.34 -5.71 18.04
N TYR A 196 13.06 -5.77 18.43
CA TYR A 196 12.54 -6.78 19.34
C TYR A 196 12.66 -8.22 18.78
N TRP A 197 12.37 -8.39 17.49
CA TRP A 197 12.45 -9.71 16.84
C TRP A 197 13.87 -10.07 16.39
N GLY A 198 14.83 -9.16 16.55
CA GLY A 198 16.22 -9.44 16.27
C GLY A 198 16.52 -9.69 14.79
N TRP A 199 15.84 -8.99 13.89
CA TRP A 199 16.14 -9.06 12.46
C TRP A 199 17.62 -8.74 12.21
N VAL A 200 18.29 -9.57 11.43
CA VAL A 200 19.69 -9.39 11.04
C VAL A 200 19.83 -9.37 9.53
N PRO A 201 20.91 -8.75 8.97
CA PRO A 201 21.14 -8.75 7.53
C PRO A 201 21.17 -10.19 6.98
N GLY A 202 20.49 -10.40 5.86
CA GLY A 202 20.38 -11.71 5.21
C GLY A 202 19.19 -12.56 5.64
N ASP A 203 18.41 -12.11 6.61
CA ASP A 203 17.16 -12.80 6.97
C ASP A 203 16.20 -12.81 5.79
N VAL A 204 15.43 -13.91 5.69
CA VAL A 204 14.41 -14.11 4.65
C VAL A 204 13.05 -14.25 5.33
N LEU A 205 12.07 -13.50 4.85
CA LEU A 205 10.69 -13.57 5.31
C LEU A 205 9.82 -14.37 4.34
N ILE A 206 9.10 -15.37 4.87
CA ILE A 206 8.01 -16.02 4.12
C ILE A 206 6.71 -15.27 4.46
N HIS A 207 6.18 -14.56 3.46
CA HIS A 207 5.00 -13.71 3.64
C HIS A 207 3.72 -14.48 3.31
N ALA A 208 3.18 -15.20 4.29
CA ALA A 208 1.99 -16.05 4.13
C ALA A 208 0.67 -15.35 4.51
N LEU A 209 0.72 -14.18 5.14
CA LEU A 209 -0.47 -13.47 5.63
C LEU A 209 -1.09 -12.57 4.55
N PRO A 210 -2.42 -12.38 4.58
CA PRO A 210 -3.08 -11.41 3.70
C PRO A 210 -2.58 -9.99 3.94
N ILE A 211 -2.37 -9.21 2.87
CA ILE A 211 -1.83 -7.84 2.98
C ILE A 211 -2.83 -6.81 3.50
N PHE A 212 -4.12 -7.12 3.55
CA PHE A 212 -5.12 -6.25 4.19
C PHE A 212 -5.17 -6.44 5.72
N HIS A 213 -4.40 -7.38 6.25
CA HIS A 213 -4.31 -7.66 7.68
C HIS A 213 -3.12 -6.91 8.30
N VAL A 214 -3.29 -6.43 9.54
CA VAL A 214 -2.25 -5.67 10.26
C VAL A 214 -0.90 -6.40 10.28
N HIS A 215 -0.89 -7.70 10.60
CA HIS A 215 0.33 -8.48 10.63
C HIS A 215 1.00 -8.64 9.26
N GLY A 216 0.20 -8.83 8.20
CA GLY A 216 0.74 -8.96 6.86
C GLY A 216 1.34 -7.66 6.35
N LEU A 217 0.63 -6.55 6.54
CA LEU A 217 1.03 -5.28 5.97
C LEU A 217 2.05 -4.53 6.84
N PHE A 218 1.77 -4.38 8.13
CA PHE A 218 2.54 -3.47 8.98
C PHE A 218 3.63 -4.17 9.79
N VAL A 219 3.50 -5.44 10.07
CA VAL A 219 4.49 -6.17 10.85
C VAL A 219 5.48 -6.88 9.94
N ALA A 220 5.00 -7.76 9.09
CA ALA A 220 5.87 -8.58 8.25
C ALA A 220 6.50 -7.76 7.12
N LEU A 221 5.70 -7.02 6.35
CA LEU A 221 6.19 -6.25 5.22
C LEU A 221 7.16 -5.14 5.64
N HIS A 222 6.78 -4.32 6.61
CA HIS A 222 7.64 -3.23 7.08
C HIS A 222 8.93 -3.76 7.67
N GLY A 223 8.87 -4.85 8.45
CA GLY A 223 10.06 -5.48 9.03
C GLY A 223 11.03 -5.95 7.95
N ALA A 224 10.55 -6.65 6.94
CA ALA A 224 11.38 -7.14 5.85
C ALA A 224 12.02 -5.98 5.07
N LEU A 225 11.25 -4.94 4.73
CA LEU A 225 11.75 -3.78 3.98
C LEU A 225 12.77 -2.97 4.79
N LEU A 226 12.52 -2.72 6.08
CA LEU A 226 13.47 -2.00 6.95
C LEU A 226 14.77 -2.77 7.15
N ASN A 227 14.75 -4.08 7.10
CA ASN A 227 15.94 -4.91 7.24
C ASN A 227 16.65 -5.15 5.90
N GLY A 228 16.06 -4.74 4.78
CA GLY A 228 16.57 -5.09 3.45
C GLY A 228 16.52 -6.58 3.16
N SER A 229 15.58 -7.30 3.78
CA SER A 229 15.47 -8.76 3.68
C SER A 229 14.59 -9.19 2.52
N THR A 230 14.96 -10.32 1.89
CA THR A 230 14.17 -10.92 0.82
C THR A 230 12.85 -11.49 1.36
N MET A 231 11.75 -11.32 0.61
CA MET A 231 10.45 -11.93 0.88
C MET A 231 10.17 -13.07 -0.09
N LEU A 232 9.60 -14.15 0.41
CA LEU A 232 9.15 -15.31 -0.38
C LEU A 232 7.64 -15.48 -0.29
#